data_202e83ab100b2f1afc75d0d073f3a134
#
_entry.id   202e83ab100b2f1afc75d0d073f3a134
#
_cell.length_a   1.000
_cell.length_b   1.000
_cell.length_c   1.000
_cell.angle_alpha   90.00
_cell.angle_beta   90.00
_cell.angle_gamma   90.00
#
_symmetry.space_group_name_H-M   'P 1'
#
loop_
_entity.id
_entity.type
_entity.pdbx_description
1 polymer ?
#
loop_
_entity_poly.entity_id
_entity_poly.type
_entity_poly.pdbx_seq_one_letter_code
_entity_poly.pdbx_strand_id
1 'polypeptide(L)'
;MYNAARSGRNRSRPPFSNAPPTGSHAVTSPFLEAVALACERDSRLLFERLDFALHPGQMLQIAGPNGSGKTSLLRLLAGLMQPTAGEIRLAGRPLAEQRGELTRNLLWVGHAAGIKGLLSAEENLAWLCALHTMESREAIWAALAAVGLRGFEDVPCHSLSAGQQRRVALARLYLDAPPLWVLDEPFTALDKHGVAQLEAHLAAHCEGGGMVVLTTHHTLSHTPAGYRELDLSRAGSPRDE
;
A
#
# COMPACT_ATOMS: atom_id res chain seq x y z
N MET A 1 51.77 19.44 0.61
CA MET A 1 51.77 18.06 0.12
C MET A 1 51.03 17.21 1.14
N TYR A 2 49.75 16.84 0.89
CA TYR A 2 49.19 15.51 1.07
C TYR A 2 47.77 15.55 0.49
N ASN A 3 47.64 14.93 -0.66
CA ASN A 3 46.43 14.78 -1.44
C ASN A 3 45.86 13.43 -1.06
N ALA A 4 44.59 13.33 -0.65
CA ALA A 4 43.87 12.07 -0.55
C ALA A 4 42.42 12.30 -0.96
N ALA A 5 42.17 12.15 -2.24
CA ALA A 5 40.83 11.97 -2.79
C ALA A 5 40.18 10.71 -2.22
N ARG A 6 39.03 10.82 -1.54
CA ARG A 6 38.15 9.71 -1.22
C ARG A 6 37.03 9.67 -2.27
N SER A 7 37.18 8.79 -3.23
CA SER A 7 36.16 8.42 -4.19
C SER A 7 34.99 7.75 -3.44
N GLY A 8 33.88 8.43 -3.33
CA GLY A 8 32.60 7.89 -2.92
C GLY A 8 32.12 6.87 -3.95
N ARG A 9 32.13 5.58 -3.59
CA ARG A 9 31.45 4.55 -4.40
C ARG A 9 29.95 4.69 -4.18
N ASN A 10 29.33 5.32 -5.17
CA ASN A 10 27.90 5.26 -5.38
C ASN A 10 27.53 3.80 -5.66
N ARG A 11 26.98 3.09 -4.65
CA ARG A 11 26.38 1.77 -4.86
C ARG A 11 24.97 1.97 -5.37
N SER A 12 24.84 2.21 -6.67
CA SER A 12 23.58 2.01 -7.39
C SER A 12 23.14 0.56 -7.15
N ARG A 13 22.00 0.36 -6.46
CA ARG A 13 21.30 -0.91 -6.42
C ARG A 13 21.01 -1.32 -7.88
N PRO A 14 21.23 -2.60 -8.27
CA PRO A 14 20.81 -3.04 -9.58
C PRO A 14 19.27 -2.95 -9.64
N PRO A 15 18.69 -2.45 -10.75
CA PRO A 15 17.28 -2.60 -11.00
C PRO A 15 16.98 -4.10 -11.00
N PHE A 16 15.82 -4.50 -10.44
CA PHE A 16 15.34 -5.88 -10.53
C PHE A 16 15.48 -6.32 -11.98
N SER A 17 16.37 -7.29 -12.22
CA SER A 17 16.61 -7.86 -13.54
C SER A 17 15.35 -8.64 -13.95
N ASN A 18 14.42 -7.97 -14.61
CA ASN A 18 13.28 -8.57 -15.28
C ASN A 18 13.70 -9.01 -16.68
N ALA A 19 14.47 -10.11 -16.76
CA ALA A 19 14.47 -10.92 -17.97
C ALA A 19 13.39 -11.98 -17.78
N PRO A 20 12.33 -12.02 -18.61
CA PRO A 20 11.34 -13.09 -18.53
C PRO A 20 12.02 -14.42 -18.90
N PRO A 21 11.87 -15.48 -18.08
CA PRO A 21 12.27 -16.82 -18.52
C PRO A 21 11.32 -17.25 -19.65
N THR A 22 11.85 -17.47 -20.81
CA THR A 22 11.18 -18.15 -21.92
C THR A 22 10.94 -19.60 -21.54
N GLY A 23 9.69 -19.99 -21.39
CA GLY A 23 9.24 -21.38 -21.44
C GLY A 23 9.08 -22.08 -20.10
N SER A 24 7.86 -22.44 -19.81
CA SER A 24 7.29 -23.19 -18.69
C SER A 24 6.45 -22.30 -17.76
N HIS A 25 5.19 -22.67 -17.53
CA HIS A 25 4.33 -22.10 -16.51
C HIS A 25 4.96 -22.36 -15.12
N ALA A 26 5.97 -21.58 -14.77
CA ALA A 26 6.46 -21.51 -13.41
C ALA A 26 5.35 -20.84 -12.58
N VAL A 27 4.70 -21.59 -11.71
CA VAL A 27 3.84 -21.04 -10.65
C VAL A 27 4.75 -20.15 -9.82
N THR A 28 4.71 -18.85 -10.10
CA THR A 28 5.45 -17.85 -9.30
C THR A 28 4.88 -17.91 -7.90
N SER A 29 5.72 -18.21 -6.92
CA SER A 29 5.30 -18.23 -5.51
C SER A 29 4.64 -16.89 -5.16
N PRO A 30 3.52 -16.89 -4.42
CA PRO A 30 2.85 -15.66 -4.02
C PRO A 30 3.76 -14.83 -3.11
N PHE A 31 3.62 -13.51 -3.21
CA PHE A 31 4.33 -12.59 -2.33
C PHE A 31 3.66 -12.47 -0.96
N LEU A 32 2.32 -12.45 -0.94
CA LEU A 32 1.52 -12.39 0.27
C LEU A 32 0.41 -13.44 0.19
N GLU A 33 0.23 -14.24 1.24
CA GLU A 33 -0.82 -15.26 1.33
C GLU A 33 -1.58 -15.12 2.64
N ALA A 34 -2.87 -15.32 2.59
CA ALA A 34 -3.72 -15.59 3.75
C ALA A 34 -4.13 -17.07 3.70
N VAL A 35 -3.93 -17.79 4.80
CA VAL A 35 -4.22 -19.22 4.92
C VAL A 35 -5.18 -19.45 6.07
N ALA A 36 -6.40 -19.91 5.77
CA ALA A 36 -7.49 -20.15 6.70
C ALA A 36 -7.69 -19.00 7.71
N LEU A 37 -7.55 -17.75 7.23
CA LEU A 37 -7.51 -16.57 8.07
C LEU A 37 -8.87 -16.30 8.72
N ALA A 38 -8.89 -16.05 10.03
CA ALA A 38 -10.07 -15.64 10.77
C ALA A 38 -9.82 -14.37 11.56
N CYS A 39 -10.84 -13.55 11.69
CA CYS A 39 -10.81 -12.32 12.46
C CYS A 39 -12.10 -12.17 13.26
N GLU A 40 -11.94 -12.09 14.57
CA GLU A 40 -12.98 -11.73 15.52
C GLU A 40 -12.64 -10.39 16.17
N ARG A 41 -13.62 -9.54 16.37
CA ARG A 41 -13.47 -8.27 17.06
C ARG A 41 -14.72 -7.96 17.87
N ASP A 42 -14.50 -7.54 19.11
CA ASP A 42 -15.58 -7.19 20.05
C ASP A 42 -16.63 -8.32 20.14
N SER A 43 -16.17 -9.60 20.27
CA SER A 43 -16.98 -10.82 20.29
C SER A 43 -17.84 -11.03 19.03
N ARG A 44 -17.49 -10.39 17.92
CA ARG A 44 -18.14 -10.58 16.63
C ARG A 44 -17.15 -11.17 15.63
N LEU A 45 -17.51 -12.32 15.08
CA LEU A 45 -16.78 -12.91 13.96
C LEU A 45 -17.01 -12.05 12.72
N LEU A 46 -15.93 -11.53 12.12
CA LEU A 46 -15.96 -10.71 10.91
C LEU A 46 -15.82 -11.58 9.66
N PHE A 47 -14.90 -12.52 9.68
CA PHE A 47 -14.70 -13.54 8.64
C PHE A 47 -13.91 -14.73 9.22
N GLU A 48 -14.06 -15.89 8.58
CA GLU A 48 -13.31 -17.10 8.89
C GLU A 48 -12.95 -17.87 7.62
N ARG A 49 -11.91 -18.73 7.73
CA ARG A 49 -11.45 -19.60 6.63
C ARG A 49 -11.18 -18.83 5.34
N LEU A 50 -10.65 -17.61 5.46
CA LEU A 50 -10.34 -16.78 4.31
C LEU A 50 -8.99 -17.19 3.73
N ASP A 51 -9.01 -17.61 2.47
CA ASP A 51 -7.81 -18.00 1.72
C ASP A 51 -7.67 -17.12 0.48
N PHE A 52 -6.51 -16.51 0.30
CA PHE A 52 -6.14 -15.83 -0.93
C PHE A 52 -4.63 -15.68 -1.05
N ALA A 53 -4.17 -15.45 -2.27
CA ALA A 53 -2.77 -15.16 -2.57
C ALA A 53 -2.67 -13.89 -3.42
N LEU A 54 -1.63 -13.10 -3.21
CA LEU A 54 -1.28 -11.91 -3.98
C LEU A 54 0.10 -12.11 -4.60
N HIS A 55 0.16 -11.89 -5.91
CA HIS A 55 1.38 -12.02 -6.70
C HIS A 55 1.84 -10.66 -7.21
N PRO A 56 3.13 -10.48 -7.54
CA PRO A 56 3.61 -9.29 -8.23
C PRO A 56 2.76 -8.96 -9.46
N GLY A 57 2.48 -7.68 -9.66
CA GLY A 57 1.62 -7.20 -10.75
C GLY A 57 0.12 -7.21 -10.45
N GLN A 58 -0.31 -7.65 -9.27
CA GLN A 58 -1.73 -7.77 -8.94
C GLN A 58 -2.26 -6.60 -8.11
N MET A 59 -3.52 -6.25 -8.38
CA MET A 59 -4.35 -5.39 -7.55
C MET A 59 -5.51 -6.19 -6.97
N LEU A 60 -5.63 -6.22 -5.65
CA LEU A 60 -6.71 -6.89 -4.92
C LEU A 60 -7.62 -5.86 -4.26
N GLN A 61 -8.85 -5.74 -4.74
CA GLN A 61 -9.89 -4.97 -4.07
C GLN A 61 -10.59 -5.84 -3.04
N ILE A 62 -10.65 -5.36 -1.78
CA ILE A 62 -11.45 -6.00 -0.73
C ILE A 62 -12.84 -5.35 -0.74
N ALA A 63 -13.84 -6.13 -1.14
CA ALA A 63 -15.24 -5.73 -1.20
C ALA A 63 -16.04 -6.26 -0.01
N GLY A 64 -17.26 -5.77 0.17
CA GLY A 64 -18.20 -6.19 1.19
C GLY A 64 -18.90 -5.01 1.88
N PRO A 65 -19.97 -5.28 2.63
CA PRO A 65 -20.76 -4.25 3.32
C PRO A 65 -19.93 -3.58 4.43
N ASN A 66 -20.46 -2.47 4.96
CA ASN A 66 -19.86 -1.82 6.11
C ASN A 66 -19.90 -2.77 7.33
N GLY A 67 -18.80 -2.86 8.06
CA GLY A 67 -18.66 -3.77 9.19
C GLY A 67 -18.33 -5.22 8.83
N SER A 68 -18.08 -5.56 7.54
CA SER A 68 -17.64 -6.91 7.13
C SER A 68 -16.17 -7.22 7.46
N GLY A 69 -15.42 -6.26 7.99
CA GLY A 69 -14.02 -6.51 8.38
C GLY A 69 -12.98 -6.04 7.35
N LYS A 70 -13.33 -5.27 6.31
CA LYS A 70 -12.40 -4.77 5.28
C LYS A 70 -11.15 -4.10 5.89
N THR A 71 -11.34 -3.07 6.71
CA THR A 71 -10.23 -2.39 7.41
C THR A 71 -9.47 -3.33 8.36
N SER A 72 -10.16 -4.29 8.99
CA SER A 72 -9.51 -5.29 9.85
C SER A 72 -8.59 -6.20 9.03
N LEU A 73 -9.06 -6.67 7.87
CA LEU A 73 -8.23 -7.46 6.95
C LEU A 73 -7.01 -6.67 6.49
N LEU A 74 -7.18 -5.41 6.05
CA LEU A 74 -6.05 -4.56 5.68
C LEU A 74 -5.03 -4.41 6.82
N ARG A 75 -5.50 -4.24 8.07
CA ARG A 75 -4.62 -4.14 9.25
C ARG A 75 -3.87 -5.44 9.55
N LEU A 76 -4.52 -6.60 9.33
CA LEU A 76 -3.87 -7.90 9.44
C LEU A 76 -2.74 -8.03 8.41
N LEU A 77 -3.01 -7.68 7.14
CA LEU A 77 -2.02 -7.71 6.06
C LEU A 77 -0.86 -6.73 6.29
N ALA A 78 -1.13 -5.60 6.92
CA ALA A 78 -0.12 -4.62 7.31
C ALA A 78 0.64 -4.99 8.60
N GLY A 79 0.34 -6.14 9.23
CA GLY A 79 0.96 -6.56 10.49
C GLY A 79 0.61 -5.68 11.70
N LEU A 80 -0.43 -4.85 11.57
CA LEU A 80 -0.92 -3.94 12.62
C LEU A 80 -1.90 -4.63 13.57
N MET A 81 -2.32 -5.83 13.24
CA MET A 81 -3.23 -6.66 14.04
C MET A 81 -2.83 -8.13 13.90
N GLN A 82 -3.17 -8.95 14.91
CA GLN A 82 -2.99 -10.40 14.86
C GLN A 82 -4.31 -11.07 14.44
N PRO A 83 -4.27 -12.14 13.63
CA PRO A 83 -5.45 -12.92 13.31
C PRO A 83 -5.93 -13.73 14.53
N THR A 84 -7.24 -14.01 14.60
CA THR A 84 -7.83 -14.90 15.61
C THR A 84 -7.49 -16.36 15.34
N ALA A 85 -7.43 -16.75 14.06
CA ALA A 85 -6.97 -18.07 13.62
C ALA A 85 -6.38 -17.95 12.19
N GLY A 86 -5.69 -19.00 11.76
CA GLY A 86 -4.97 -19.01 10.48
C GLY A 86 -3.70 -18.20 10.53
N GLU A 87 -3.09 -17.96 9.38
CA GLU A 87 -1.83 -17.22 9.28
C GLU A 87 -1.74 -16.40 7.99
N ILE A 88 -0.90 -15.38 8.03
CA ILE A 88 -0.47 -14.63 6.86
C ILE A 88 0.98 -14.98 6.61
N ARG A 89 1.32 -15.22 5.34
CA ARG A 89 2.69 -15.50 4.90
C ARG A 89 3.20 -14.40 3.98
N LEU A 90 4.44 -14.01 4.17
CA LEU A 90 5.20 -13.12 3.29
C LEU A 90 6.31 -13.94 2.63
N ALA A 91 6.28 -14.06 1.29
CA ALA A 91 7.21 -14.89 0.53
C ALA A 91 7.34 -16.32 1.10
N GLY A 92 6.21 -16.97 1.44
CA GLY A 92 6.11 -18.32 1.97
C GLY A 92 6.47 -18.50 3.44
N ARG A 93 6.83 -17.43 4.17
CA ARG A 93 7.16 -17.45 5.61
C ARG A 93 6.12 -16.75 6.44
N PRO A 94 5.83 -17.21 7.69
CA PRO A 94 4.88 -16.56 8.57
C PRO A 94 5.20 -15.06 8.77
N LEU A 95 4.21 -14.20 8.59
CA LEU A 95 4.36 -12.74 8.70
C LEU A 95 4.86 -12.32 10.09
N ALA A 96 4.46 -13.05 11.13
CA ALA A 96 4.89 -12.78 12.51
C ALA A 96 6.42 -12.81 12.66
N GLU A 97 7.11 -13.63 11.86
CA GLU A 97 8.58 -13.78 11.84
C GLU A 97 9.26 -12.79 10.89
N GLN A 98 8.49 -12.12 10.03
CA GLN A 98 8.97 -11.29 8.92
C GLN A 98 8.65 -9.79 9.08
N ARG A 99 8.44 -9.30 10.30
CA ARG A 99 8.03 -7.90 10.54
C ARG A 99 8.99 -6.87 9.93
N GLY A 100 10.29 -7.11 9.99
CA GLY A 100 11.30 -6.22 9.40
C GLY A 100 11.24 -6.22 7.86
N GLU A 101 10.99 -7.40 7.23
CA GLU A 101 10.80 -7.49 5.79
C GLU A 101 9.50 -6.84 5.37
N LEU A 102 8.41 -7.05 6.12
CA LEU A 102 7.14 -6.39 5.86
C LEU A 102 7.30 -4.87 5.87
N THR A 103 7.94 -4.32 6.90
CA THR A 103 8.15 -2.86 7.02
C THR A 103 8.92 -2.29 5.83
N ARG A 104 9.90 -3.03 5.31
CA ARG A 104 10.68 -2.59 4.13
C ARG A 104 9.92 -2.69 2.81
N ASN A 105 8.95 -3.58 2.74
CA ASN A 105 8.24 -3.91 1.49
C ASN A 105 6.80 -3.38 1.43
N LEU A 106 6.30 -2.75 2.49
CA LEU A 106 4.91 -2.31 2.58
C LEU A 106 4.79 -0.80 2.82
N LEU A 107 3.94 -0.15 2.03
CA LEU A 107 3.44 1.19 2.31
C LEU A 107 1.97 1.09 2.74
N TRP A 108 1.69 1.58 3.94
CA TRP A 108 0.35 1.64 4.51
C TRP A 108 -0.23 3.06 4.43
N VAL A 109 -1.43 3.19 3.87
CA VAL A 109 -2.25 4.40 3.95
C VAL A 109 -3.61 4.02 4.52
N GLY A 110 -3.80 4.26 5.81
CA GLY A 110 -5.04 3.96 6.51
C GLY A 110 -6.16 4.97 6.23
N HIS A 111 -7.33 4.75 6.83
CA HIS A 111 -8.45 5.68 6.75
C HIS A 111 -8.09 7.07 7.29
N ALA A 112 -7.43 7.15 8.45
CA ALA A 112 -6.83 8.39 8.93
C ALA A 112 -5.54 8.69 8.14
N ALA A 113 -5.38 9.94 7.74
CA ALA A 113 -4.23 10.38 6.93
C ALA A 113 -2.86 10.18 7.63
N GLY A 114 -2.84 10.09 8.97
CA GLY A 114 -1.61 9.93 9.75
C GLY A 114 -0.69 11.15 9.70
N ILE A 115 -1.25 12.32 9.36
CA ILE A 115 -0.55 13.58 9.18
C ILE A 115 -0.43 14.31 10.51
N LYS A 116 0.75 14.86 10.78
CA LYS A 116 1.02 15.72 11.94
C LYS A 116 0.63 17.15 11.61
N GLY A 117 -0.39 17.69 12.28
CA GLY A 117 -0.97 19.00 11.99
C GLY A 117 0.01 20.17 12.11
N LEU A 118 0.97 20.09 13.04
CA LEU A 118 1.96 21.16 13.27
C LEU A 118 3.08 21.18 12.22
N LEU A 119 3.30 20.08 11.49
CA LEU A 119 4.26 20.01 10.42
C LEU A 119 3.64 20.49 9.11
N SER A 120 4.47 21.05 8.22
CA SER A 120 4.08 21.38 6.85
C SER A 120 3.83 20.11 6.02
N ALA A 121 3.30 20.25 4.81
CA ALA A 121 3.14 19.13 3.88
C ALA A 121 4.49 18.49 3.52
N GLU A 122 5.53 19.30 3.25
CA GLU A 122 6.89 18.87 2.99
C GLU A 122 7.48 18.10 4.19
N GLU A 123 7.41 18.68 5.39
CA GLU A 123 7.94 18.07 6.61
C GLU A 123 7.25 16.75 6.95
N ASN A 124 5.93 16.65 6.73
CA ASN A 124 5.20 15.40 6.91
C ASN A 124 5.70 14.31 5.97
N LEU A 125 5.89 14.61 4.68
CA LEU A 125 6.42 13.64 3.73
C LEU A 125 7.86 13.26 4.04
N ALA A 126 8.73 14.21 4.31
CA ALA A 126 10.11 13.95 4.71
C ALA A 126 10.17 13.01 5.93
N TRP A 127 9.34 13.27 6.95
CA TRP A 127 9.28 12.43 8.15
C TRP A 127 8.74 11.03 7.86
N LEU A 128 7.67 10.90 7.06
CA LEU A 128 7.06 9.62 6.72
C LEU A 128 7.96 8.75 5.85
N CYS A 129 8.73 9.35 4.94
CA CYS A 129 9.65 8.64 4.05
C CYS A 129 10.97 8.28 4.72
N ALA A 130 11.41 9.01 5.75
CA ALA A 130 12.67 8.76 6.46
C ALA A 130 12.78 7.35 7.08
N LEU A 131 11.67 6.65 7.23
CA LEU A 131 11.64 5.24 7.66
C LEU A 131 12.12 4.26 6.57
N HIS A 132 12.12 4.68 5.30
CA HIS A 132 12.50 3.86 4.14
C HIS A 132 13.70 4.45 3.40
N THR A 133 13.57 5.68 2.92
CA THR A 133 14.56 6.41 2.15
C THR A 133 14.55 7.88 2.54
N MET A 134 15.72 8.54 2.40
CA MET A 134 15.77 10.01 2.48
C MET A 134 15.50 10.57 1.09
N GLU A 135 14.33 11.18 0.94
CA GLU A 135 13.92 11.82 -0.30
C GLU A 135 14.51 13.23 -0.44
N SER A 136 14.80 13.64 -1.66
CA SER A 136 15.20 15.03 -1.91
C SER A 136 13.99 15.97 -1.77
N ARG A 137 14.24 17.24 -1.47
CA ARG A 137 13.19 18.25 -1.41
C ARG A 137 12.44 18.37 -2.74
N GLU A 138 13.17 18.30 -3.84
CA GLU A 138 12.61 18.35 -5.20
C GLU A 138 11.67 17.17 -5.48
N ALA A 139 12.02 15.96 -5.04
CA ALA A 139 11.17 14.78 -5.16
C ALA A 139 9.89 14.94 -4.34
N ILE A 140 9.98 15.41 -3.10
CA ILE A 140 8.83 15.68 -2.23
C ILE A 140 7.91 16.72 -2.86
N TRP A 141 8.45 17.81 -3.40
CA TRP A 141 7.65 18.85 -4.06
C TRP A 141 6.98 18.34 -5.33
N ALA A 142 7.68 17.50 -6.12
CA ALA A 142 7.09 16.85 -7.29
C ALA A 142 5.93 15.92 -6.89
N ALA A 143 6.07 15.15 -5.82
CA ALA A 143 5.03 14.28 -5.29
C ALA A 143 3.80 15.08 -4.79
N LEU A 144 4.03 16.21 -4.09
CA LEU A 144 2.95 17.12 -3.69
C LEU A 144 2.25 17.74 -4.90
N ALA A 145 2.99 18.15 -5.91
CA ALA A 145 2.42 18.68 -7.15
C ALA A 145 1.58 17.62 -7.89
N ALA A 146 2.01 16.35 -7.90
CA ALA A 146 1.28 15.23 -8.51
C ALA A 146 -0.10 14.99 -7.88
N VAL A 147 -0.27 15.30 -6.59
CA VAL A 147 -1.56 15.20 -5.90
C VAL A 147 -2.31 16.54 -5.84
N GLY A 148 -1.89 17.55 -6.62
CA GLY A 148 -2.55 18.86 -6.71
C GLY A 148 -2.33 19.75 -5.49
N LEU A 149 -1.18 19.64 -4.83
CA LEU A 149 -0.79 20.45 -3.67
C LEU A 149 0.38 21.39 -3.96
N ARG A 150 0.59 21.76 -5.24
CA ARG A 150 1.60 22.79 -5.60
C ARG A 150 1.27 24.10 -4.94
N GLY A 151 2.26 24.71 -4.24
CA GLY A 151 2.11 25.97 -3.50
C GLY A 151 1.62 25.77 -2.07
N PHE A 152 1.47 24.52 -1.61
CA PHE A 152 1.11 24.17 -0.23
C PHE A 152 2.24 23.46 0.52
N GLU A 153 3.44 23.40 -0.04
CA GLU A 153 4.57 22.63 0.47
C GLU A 153 4.93 23.04 1.91
N ASP A 154 5.01 24.34 2.16
CA ASP A 154 5.41 24.93 3.45
C ASP A 154 4.22 25.22 4.37
N VAL A 155 2.97 24.90 3.96
CA VAL A 155 1.76 25.19 4.74
C VAL A 155 1.60 24.15 5.85
N PRO A 156 1.45 24.58 7.14
CA PRO A 156 1.17 23.66 8.23
C PRO A 156 -0.12 22.89 7.99
N CYS A 157 -0.08 21.57 8.18
CA CYS A 157 -1.18 20.69 7.79
C CYS A 157 -2.49 20.92 8.55
N HIS A 158 -2.45 21.51 9.76
CA HIS A 158 -3.68 21.89 10.46
C HIS A 158 -4.48 22.97 9.73
N SER A 159 -3.84 23.78 8.86
CA SER A 159 -4.50 24.81 8.03
C SER A 159 -5.06 24.24 6.72
N LEU A 160 -4.73 22.98 6.38
CA LEU A 160 -5.23 22.30 5.21
C LEU A 160 -6.60 21.67 5.47
N SER A 161 -7.46 21.65 4.46
CA SER A 161 -8.71 20.88 4.51
C SER A 161 -8.43 19.38 4.69
N ALA A 162 -9.42 18.62 5.18
CA ALA A 162 -9.31 17.17 5.34
C ALA A 162 -8.92 16.48 4.01
N GLY A 163 -9.47 16.94 2.87
CA GLY A 163 -9.10 16.44 1.55
C GLY A 163 -7.66 16.76 1.16
N GLN A 164 -7.16 17.95 1.50
CA GLN A 164 -5.75 18.29 1.27
C GLN A 164 -4.82 17.46 2.15
N GLN A 165 -5.15 17.28 3.43
CA GLN A 165 -4.40 16.37 4.32
C GLN A 165 -4.37 14.93 3.80
N ARG A 166 -5.50 14.43 3.26
CA ARG A 166 -5.57 13.12 2.62
C ARG A 166 -4.64 13.04 1.42
N ARG A 167 -4.58 14.09 0.59
CA ARG A 167 -3.66 14.17 -0.55
C ARG A 167 -2.19 14.23 -0.13
N VAL A 168 -1.84 14.88 0.98
CA VAL A 168 -0.48 14.81 1.55
C VAL A 168 -0.11 13.35 1.86
N ALA A 169 -1.01 12.58 2.50
CA ALA A 169 -0.74 11.17 2.79
C ALA A 169 -0.57 10.33 1.52
N LEU A 170 -1.37 10.60 0.48
CA LEU A 170 -1.30 9.90 -0.82
C LEU A 170 -0.07 10.29 -1.64
N ALA A 171 0.51 11.48 -1.43
CA ALA A 171 1.72 11.90 -2.13
C ALA A 171 2.90 10.93 -1.91
N ARG A 172 2.89 10.15 -0.83
CA ARG A 172 3.88 9.08 -0.57
C ARG A 172 3.93 8.02 -1.68
N LEU A 173 2.81 7.79 -2.38
CA LEU A 173 2.75 6.84 -3.50
C LEU A 173 3.56 7.29 -4.72
N TYR A 174 3.93 8.58 -4.79
CA TYR A 174 4.69 9.19 -5.88
C TYR A 174 6.19 9.36 -5.56
N LEU A 175 6.64 8.78 -4.44
CA LEU A 175 8.04 8.75 -4.01
C LEU A 175 8.63 7.35 -4.21
N ASP A 176 9.87 7.12 -3.78
CA ASP A 176 10.47 5.77 -3.80
C ASP A 176 9.76 4.87 -2.78
N ALA A 177 8.64 4.31 -3.21
CA ALA A 177 7.72 3.57 -2.37
C ALA A 177 7.98 2.05 -2.42
N PRO A 178 7.73 1.32 -1.30
CA PRO A 178 7.81 -0.13 -1.29
C PRO A 178 6.89 -0.80 -2.32
N PRO A 179 7.17 -2.06 -2.71
CA PRO A 179 6.42 -2.75 -3.78
C PRO A 179 4.97 -3.11 -3.42
N LEU A 180 4.64 -3.28 -2.13
CA LEU A 180 3.28 -3.61 -1.67
C LEU A 180 2.61 -2.38 -1.07
N TRP A 181 1.51 -1.94 -1.66
CA TRP A 181 0.68 -0.85 -1.15
C TRP A 181 -0.62 -1.40 -0.57
N VAL A 182 -0.90 -1.01 0.68
CA VAL A 182 -2.15 -1.37 1.38
C VAL A 182 -2.89 -0.07 1.72
N LEU A 183 -4.05 0.13 1.08
CA LEU A 183 -4.74 1.40 1.03
C LEU A 183 -6.19 1.27 1.52
N ASP A 184 -6.54 2.00 2.57
CA ASP A 184 -7.89 2.01 3.12
C ASP A 184 -8.66 3.24 2.62
N GLU A 185 -9.63 3.04 1.70
CA GLU A 185 -10.45 4.07 1.05
C GLU A 185 -9.61 5.21 0.42
N PRO A 186 -8.67 4.93 -0.49
CA PRO A 186 -7.73 5.95 -0.98
C PRO A 186 -8.41 7.06 -1.80
N PHE A 187 -9.58 6.82 -2.39
CA PHE A 187 -10.28 7.77 -3.26
C PHE A 187 -11.15 8.78 -2.49
N THR A 188 -11.33 8.58 -1.19
CA THR A 188 -12.14 9.48 -0.35
C THR A 188 -11.57 10.90 -0.38
N ALA A 189 -12.46 11.89 -0.57
CA ALA A 189 -12.13 13.32 -0.63
C ALA A 189 -11.25 13.74 -1.82
N LEU A 190 -11.15 12.92 -2.86
CA LEU A 190 -10.60 13.31 -4.16
C LEU A 190 -11.72 13.78 -5.09
N ASP A 191 -11.40 14.75 -5.95
CA ASP A 191 -12.24 15.11 -7.09
C ASP A 191 -12.11 14.10 -8.24
N LYS A 192 -12.93 14.21 -9.27
CA LYS A 192 -12.93 13.28 -10.41
C LYS A 192 -11.56 13.18 -11.10
N HIS A 193 -10.83 14.29 -11.19
CA HIS A 193 -9.49 14.31 -11.79
C HIS A 193 -8.48 13.57 -10.92
N GLY A 194 -8.46 13.85 -9.61
CA GLY A 194 -7.60 13.16 -8.66
C GLY A 194 -7.89 11.66 -8.57
N VAL A 195 -9.16 11.24 -8.67
CA VAL A 195 -9.53 9.83 -8.76
C VAL A 195 -8.91 9.18 -9.99
N ALA A 196 -9.11 9.75 -11.19
CA ALA A 196 -8.58 9.19 -12.43
C ALA A 196 -7.04 9.13 -12.43
N GLN A 197 -6.37 10.15 -11.90
CA GLN A 197 -4.91 10.16 -11.74
C GLN A 197 -4.43 9.05 -10.79
N LEU A 198 -5.10 8.86 -9.65
CA LEU A 198 -4.73 7.83 -8.69
C LEU A 198 -4.97 6.43 -9.26
N GLU A 199 -6.12 6.20 -9.93
CA GLU A 199 -6.38 4.91 -10.60
C GLU A 199 -5.27 4.55 -11.60
N ALA A 200 -4.90 5.49 -12.47
CA ALA A 200 -3.83 5.30 -13.44
C ALA A 200 -2.48 5.02 -12.76
N HIS A 201 -2.19 5.71 -11.65
CA HIS A 201 -0.95 5.52 -10.90
C HIS A 201 -0.89 4.15 -10.22
N LEU A 202 -2.00 3.68 -9.62
CA LEU A 202 -2.09 2.35 -9.02
C LEU A 202 -1.95 1.24 -10.07
N ALA A 203 -2.58 1.41 -11.24
CA ALA A 203 -2.46 0.46 -12.35
C ALA A 203 -1.02 0.39 -12.87
N ALA A 204 -0.38 1.54 -13.11
CA ALA A 204 1.02 1.60 -13.55
C ALA A 204 1.99 0.98 -12.53
N HIS A 205 1.73 1.15 -11.22
CA HIS A 205 2.52 0.48 -10.18
C HIS A 205 2.43 -1.06 -10.30
N CYS A 206 1.23 -1.60 -10.50
CA CYS A 206 1.04 -3.04 -10.70
C CYS A 206 1.70 -3.51 -12.01
N GLU A 207 1.54 -2.79 -13.12
CA GLU A 207 2.17 -3.10 -14.41
C GLU A 207 3.70 -3.10 -14.30
N GLY A 208 4.27 -2.27 -13.41
CA GLY A 208 5.68 -2.28 -13.05
C GLY A 208 6.10 -3.42 -12.10
N GLY A 209 5.21 -4.37 -11.79
CA GLY A 209 5.48 -5.51 -10.90
C GLY A 209 5.20 -5.24 -9.42
N GLY A 210 4.70 -4.07 -9.08
CA GLY A 210 4.21 -3.75 -7.73
C GLY A 210 2.89 -4.46 -7.42
N MET A 211 2.40 -4.31 -6.20
CA MET A 211 1.16 -4.94 -5.71
C MET A 211 0.33 -3.91 -4.96
N VAL A 212 -0.98 -3.98 -5.12
CA VAL A 212 -1.92 -3.12 -4.41
C VAL A 212 -2.99 -3.97 -3.74
N VAL A 213 -3.26 -3.73 -2.46
CA VAL A 213 -4.47 -4.20 -1.77
C VAL A 213 -5.24 -2.96 -1.31
N LEU A 214 -6.49 -2.84 -1.69
CA LEU A 214 -7.28 -1.67 -1.35
C LEU A 214 -8.72 -1.99 -0.96
N THR A 215 -9.31 -1.10 -0.18
CA THR A 215 -10.76 -1.00 0.00
C THR A 215 -11.26 0.24 -0.71
N THR A 216 -12.44 0.18 -1.31
CA THR A 216 -13.11 1.36 -1.85
C THR A 216 -14.61 1.10 -2.06
N HIS A 217 -15.40 2.17 -1.95
CA HIS A 217 -16.79 2.22 -2.41
C HIS A 217 -16.90 2.82 -3.82
N HIS A 218 -15.77 3.31 -4.36
CA HIS A 218 -15.71 3.84 -5.70
C HIS A 218 -15.58 2.68 -6.72
N THR A 219 -16.33 2.76 -7.83
CA THR A 219 -16.19 1.83 -8.95
C THR A 219 -14.96 2.22 -9.76
N LEU A 220 -13.95 1.35 -9.79
CA LEU A 220 -12.72 1.58 -10.54
C LEU A 220 -12.99 1.59 -12.05
N SER A 221 -12.59 2.64 -12.72
CA SER A 221 -12.69 2.80 -14.17
C SER A 221 -11.44 2.31 -14.90
N HIS A 222 -10.31 2.27 -14.21
CA HIS A 222 -9.03 1.84 -14.75
C HIS A 222 -8.37 0.86 -13.79
N THR A 223 -8.18 -0.40 -14.25
CA THR A 223 -7.59 -1.49 -13.44
C THR A 223 -6.48 -2.19 -14.24
N PRO A 224 -5.42 -2.68 -13.59
CA PRO A 224 -4.40 -3.49 -14.25
C PRO A 224 -4.95 -4.86 -14.68
N ALA A 225 -4.26 -5.54 -15.58
CA ALA A 225 -4.64 -6.89 -16.04
C ALA A 225 -4.73 -7.91 -14.88
N GLY A 226 -3.95 -7.72 -13.82
CA GLY A 226 -3.95 -8.56 -12.60
C GLY A 226 -4.97 -8.13 -11.54
N TYR A 227 -6.00 -7.36 -11.90
CA TYR A 227 -7.05 -6.96 -10.96
C TYR A 227 -7.92 -8.14 -10.53
N ARG A 228 -8.20 -8.20 -9.23
CA ARG A 228 -9.11 -9.18 -8.61
C ARG A 228 -9.93 -8.53 -7.52
N GLU A 229 -11.11 -9.08 -7.26
CA GLU A 229 -11.96 -8.68 -6.15
C GLU A 229 -12.14 -9.83 -5.17
N LEU A 230 -12.05 -9.54 -3.87
CA LEU A 230 -12.32 -10.44 -2.76
C LEU A 230 -13.51 -9.90 -1.97
N ASP A 231 -14.65 -10.56 -2.07
CA ASP A 231 -15.87 -10.18 -1.36
C ASP A 231 -15.96 -10.87 0.00
N LEU A 232 -15.82 -10.10 1.09
CA LEU A 232 -15.92 -10.61 2.46
C LEU A 232 -17.32 -11.01 2.87
N SER A 233 -18.37 -10.64 2.14
CA SER A 233 -19.74 -11.10 2.44
C SER A 233 -19.90 -12.61 2.22
N ARG A 234 -19.05 -13.18 1.36
CA ARG A 234 -19.04 -14.61 1.02
C ARG A 234 -18.09 -15.44 1.91
N ALA A 235 -17.20 -14.79 2.65
CA ALA A 235 -16.16 -15.45 3.45
C ALA A 235 -16.63 -15.89 4.84
N GLY A 236 -17.88 -15.65 5.21
CA GLY A 236 -18.43 -15.98 6.54
C GLY A 236 -19.79 -16.67 6.49
N SER A 237 -20.28 -17.08 5.31
CA SER A 237 -21.53 -17.86 5.25
C SER A 237 -21.20 -19.33 5.52
N PRO A 238 -21.84 -20.00 6.52
CA PRO A 238 -21.81 -21.45 6.58
C PRO A 238 -22.28 -21.99 5.23
N ARG A 239 -21.54 -22.90 4.65
CA ARG A 239 -22.08 -23.72 3.56
C ARG A 239 -23.19 -24.52 4.18
N ASP A 240 -24.44 -24.25 3.79
CA ASP A 240 -25.55 -25.14 4.05
C ASP A 240 -25.14 -26.52 3.51
N GLU A 241 -24.93 -27.47 4.46
CA GLU A 241 -24.76 -28.88 4.16
C GLU A 241 -26.14 -29.52 3.85
#